data_bee331723ba2a7b497a087ad33d34eca
#
_entry.id   bee331723ba2a7b497a087ad33d34eca
#
_cell.length_a   1.000
_cell.length_b   1.000
_cell.length_c   1.000
_cell.angle_alpha   90.00
_cell.angle_beta   90.00
_cell.angle_gamma   90.00
#
_symmetry.space_group_name_H-M   'P 1'
#
loop_
_entity.id
_entity.type
_entity.pdbx_description
1 polymer ?
#
loop_
_entity_poly.entity_id
_entity_poly.type
_entity_poly.pdbx_seq_one_letter_code
_entity_poly.pdbx_strand_id
1 'polypeptide(L)'
;MVNRFFGFFLMVSFLLAQFDWIDGGAPIRQGQHIEWQRTAGDGMPGEVIFAWSDTRDSMRDVYVQKIDAQGNKLWGEKGIAVTTAYGRQEDPLLVGDDNGGAFVIWIDYRDEPDTKGDVYAQHVLSDGSLVWSLEGQPIVVKEGSQRSPNMCKDGNGGAYIIWKDFTVGQYEHVYATHISSDNEIINPGEGVPIMTNDSHHNGISLEIAGLGEAAMAWVDDRNGNLDIFGQRML
;
A
#
# COMPACT_ATOMS: atom_id res chain seq x y z
N MET A 1 10.95 -65.08 -30.23
CA MET A 1 11.14 -64.23 -29.03
C MET A 1 11.35 -62.80 -29.53
N VAL A 2 10.29 -61.97 -29.48
CA VAL A 2 10.36 -60.56 -29.93
C VAL A 2 10.30 -59.72 -28.69
N ASN A 3 11.44 -59.08 -28.31
CA ASN A 3 11.52 -58.11 -27.24
C ASN A 3 10.88 -56.79 -27.68
N ARG A 4 9.76 -56.45 -27.06
CA ARG A 4 9.15 -55.10 -27.18
C ARG A 4 9.78 -54.21 -26.09
N PHE A 5 10.63 -53.25 -26.50
CA PHE A 5 11.03 -52.14 -25.67
C PHE A 5 9.85 -51.14 -25.55
N PHE A 6 9.27 -51.02 -24.38
CA PHE A 6 8.39 -49.89 -24.04
C PHE A 6 9.25 -48.69 -23.67
N GLY A 7 9.38 -47.75 -24.58
CA GLY A 7 9.97 -46.45 -24.26
C GLY A 7 8.99 -45.62 -23.43
N PHE A 8 9.36 -45.36 -22.17
CA PHE A 8 8.67 -44.36 -21.37
C PHE A 8 9.08 -42.97 -21.89
N PHE A 9 8.18 -42.33 -22.63
CA PHE A 9 8.31 -40.88 -22.94
C PHE A 9 7.94 -40.11 -21.67
N LEU A 10 8.96 -39.57 -20.97
CA LEU A 10 8.76 -38.57 -19.91
C LEU A 10 8.33 -37.28 -20.62
N MET A 11 7.02 -36.97 -20.65
CA MET A 11 6.55 -35.63 -21.01
C MET A 11 7.01 -34.68 -19.89
N VAL A 12 8.12 -33.99 -20.11
CA VAL A 12 8.46 -32.80 -19.33
C VAL A 12 7.55 -31.70 -19.84
N SER A 13 6.43 -31.50 -19.15
CA SER A 13 5.61 -30.31 -19.36
C SER A 13 6.44 -29.11 -18.85
N PHE A 14 7.00 -28.35 -19.79
CA PHE A 14 7.44 -27.00 -19.49
C PHE A 14 6.19 -26.22 -19.11
N LEU A 15 6.02 -25.89 -17.82
CA LEU A 15 5.12 -24.86 -17.39
C LEU A 15 5.69 -23.54 -17.98
N LEU A 16 5.23 -23.17 -19.15
CA LEU A 16 5.38 -21.80 -19.63
C LEU A 16 4.57 -20.94 -18.67
N ALA A 17 5.12 -19.83 -18.21
CA ALA A 17 4.37 -18.85 -17.47
C ALA A 17 3.11 -18.51 -18.29
N GLN A 18 1.96 -18.91 -17.77
CA GLN A 18 0.69 -18.67 -18.43
C GLN A 18 0.14 -17.36 -17.89
N PHE A 19 -0.05 -16.39 -18.77
CA PHE A 19 -0.77 -15.16 -18.43
C PHE A 19 -2.27 -15.47 -18.63
N ASP A 20 -3.02 -15.53 -17.53
CA ASP A 20 -4.43 -15.93 -17.55
C ASP A 20 -5.37 -14.83 -18.04
N TRP A 21 -4.87 -13.60 -18.14
CA TRP A 21 -5.64 -12.46 -18.63
C TRP A 21 -5.44 -12.24 -20.14
N ILE A 22 -6.36 -11.48 -20.75
CA ILE A 22 -6.32 -11.19 -22.20
C ILE A 22 -5.06 -10.42 -22.59
N ASP A 23 -4.61 -10.61 -23.85
CA ASP A 23 -3.52 -9.82 -24.41
C ASP A 23 -3.86 -8.31 -24.35
N GLY A 24 -2.93 -7.51 -23.81
CA GLY A 24 -3.15 -6.09 -23.54
C GLY A 24 -3.76 -5.78 -22.15
N GLY A 25 -4.07 -6.81 -21.34
CA GLY A 25 -4.59 -6.67 -19.97
C GLY A 25 -6.10 -6.45 -19.89
N ALA A 26 -6.68 -6.76 -18.73
CA ALA A 26 -8.08 -6.50 -18.44
C ALA A 26 -8.29 -5.08 -17.91
N PRO A 27 -9.33 -4.34 -18.37
CA PRO A 27 -9.57 -2.98 -17.87
C PRO A 27 -10.14 -3.00 -16.46
N ILE A 28 -9.35 -2.55 -15.48
CA ILE A 28 -9.77 -2.40 -14.09
C ILE A 28 -10.75 -1.22 -13.97
N ARG A 29 -10.41 -0.12 -14.59
CA ARG A 29 -11.19 1.11 -14.68
C ARG A 29 -10.99 1.74 -16.05
N GLN A 30 -12.08 2.17 -16.69
CA GLN A 30 -12.05 2.92 -17.94
C GLN A 30 -12.69 4.28 -17.74
N GLY A 31 -12.15 5.31 -18.37
CA GLY A 31 -12.67 6.68 -18.34
C GLY A 31 -11.58 7.72 -18.36
N GLN A 32 -12.00 8.97 -18.32
CA GLN A 32 -11.11 10.12 -18.17
C GLN A 32 -10.81 10.35 -16.68
N HIS A 33 -9.72 11.07 -16.39
CA HIS A 33 -9.39 11.55 -15.05
C HIS A 33 -8.93 10.48 -14.05
N ILE A 34 -8.29 9.40 -14.52
CA ILE A 34 -7.61 8.43 -13.65
C ILE A 34 -6.17 8.89 -13.48
N GLU A 35 -5.74 9.04 -12.24
CA GLU A 35 -4.37 9.39 -11.87
C GLU A 35 -3.89 8.43 -10.80
N TRP A 36 -2.57 8.21 -10.71
CA TRP A 36 -1.94 7.42 -9.67
C TRP A 36 -2.61 6.06 -9.38
N GLN A 37 -1.97 4.99 -9.75
CA GLN A 37 -2.44 3.63 -9.47
C GLN A 37 -1.39 2.86 -8.68
N ARG A 38 -1.86 1.93 -7.87
CA ARG A 38 -1.05 0.96 -7.13
C ARG A 38 -1.70 -0.41 -7.17
N THR A 39 -0.90 -1.43 -6.88
CA THR A 39 -1.38 -2.81 -6.82
C THR A 39 -0.83 -3.51 -5.60
N ALA A 40 -1.61 -4.45 -5.04
CA ALA A 40 -1.12 -5.40 -4.06
C ALA A 40 -1.74 -6.78 -4.31
N GLY A 41 -0.96 -7.82 -4.05
CA GLY A 41 -1.51 -9.14 -3.81
C GLY A 41 -2.14 -9.17 -2.42
N ASP A 42 -3.28 -9.81 -2.26
CA ASP A 42 -4.05 -9.86 -1.00
C ASP A 42 -3.83 -11.12 -0.18
N GLY A 43 -2.99 -12.02 -0.65
CA GLY A 43 -2.78 -13.31 -0.01
C GLY A 43 -3.79 -14.40 -0.41
N MET A 44 -4.88 -14.07 -1.11
CA MET A 44 -5.81 -15.05 -1.68
C MET A 44 -5.33 -15.47 -3.07
N PRO A 45 -5.14 -16.77 -3.32
CA PRO A 45 -4.64 -17.24 -4.60
C PRO A 45 -5.51 -16.78 -5.78
N GLY A 46 -4.90 -16.05 -6.73
CA GLY A 46 -5.56 -15.62 -7.94
C GLY A 46 -6.38 -14.34 -7.85
N GLU A 47 -6.35 -13.64 -6.73
CA GLU A 47 -6.98 -12.32 -6.60
C GLU A 47 -5.93 -11.20 -6.51
N VAL A 48 -6.26 -10.02 -7.00
CA VAL A 48 -5.40 -8.83 -6.92
C VAL A 48 -6.27 -7.60 -6.63
N ILE A 49 -5.81 -6.76 -5.70
CA ILE A 49 -6.45 -5.49 -5.38
C ILE A 49 -5.65 -4.35 -6.01
N PHE A 50 -6.36 -3.42 -6.63
CA PHE A 50 -5.83 -2.20 -7.23
C PHE A 50 -6.39 -1.00 -6.50
N ALA A 51 -5.56 0.02 -6.28
CA ALA A 51 -5.99 1.33 -5.79
C ALA A 51 -5.58 2.42 -6.78
N TRP A 52 -6.38 3.46 -6.91
CA TRP A 52 -6.08 4.62 -7.76
C TRP A 52 -6.77 5.88 -7.24
N SER A 53 -6.27 7.04 -7.64
CA SER A 53 -6.99 8.31 -7.48
C SER A 53 -7.77 8.63 -8.75
N ASP A 54 -8.98 9.17 -8.60
CA ASP A 54 -9.93 9.42 -9.69
C ASP A 54 -10.74 10.70 -9.38
N THR A 55 -10.99 11.51 -10.39
CA THR A 55 -11.76 12.76 -10.26
C THR A 55 -13.20 12.64 -10.79
N ARG A 56 -13.76 11.41 -10.79
CA ARG A 56 -15.11 11.15 -11.35
C ARG A 56 -16.22 11.94 -10.68
N ASP A 57 -16.04 12.29 -9.41
CA ASP A 57 -17.02 13.00 -8.59
C ASP A 57 -16.59 14.46 -8.31
N SER A 58 -15.75 15.05 -9.18
CA SER A 58 -15.25 16.43 -9.22
C SER A 58 -14.02 16.74 -8.38
N MET A 59 -13.83 16.11 -7.26
CA MET A 59 -12.58 16.12 -6.47
C MET A 59 -11.78 14.86 -6.76
N ARG A 60 -10.53 14.83 -6.31
CA ARG A 60 -9.68 13.65 -6.43
C ARG A 60 -9.87 12.78 -5.20
N ASP A 61 -10.51 11.63 -5.39
CA ASP A 61 -10.81 10.65 -4.35
C ASP A 61 -10.05 9.35 -4.60
N VAL A 62 -9.91 8.51 -3.58
CA VAL A 62 -9.26 7.20 -3.68
C VAL A 62 -10.30 6.09 -3.83
N TYR A 63 -10.07 5.22 -4.80
CA TYR A 63 -10.90 4.06 -5.11
C TYR A 63 -10.07 2.78 -5.12
N VAL A 64 -10.75 1.66 -4.91
CA VAL A 64 -10.18 0.32 -5.00
C VAL A 64 -11.04 -0.61 -5.83
N GLN A 65 -10.42 -1.64 -6.43
CA GLN A 65 -11.09 -2.74 -7.11
C GLN A 65 -10.34 -4.03 -6.86
N LYS A 66 -11.06 -5.10 -6.64
CA LYS A 66 -10.53 -6.45 -6.55
C LYS A 66 -10.91 -7.24 -7.79
N ILE A 67 -9.94 -7.96 -8.34
CA ILE A 67 -10.06 -8.73 -9.57
C ILE A 67 -9.67 -10.18 -9.29
N ASP A 68 -10.47 -11.13 -9.77
CA ASP A 68 -10.15 -12.54 -9.69
C ASP A 68 -9.18 -13.00 -10.80
N ALA A 69 -8.76 -14.26 -10.76
CA ALA A 69 -7.87 -14.87 -11.74
C ALA A 69 -8.44 -14.86 -13.17
N GLN A 70 -9.75 -14.75 -13.34
CA GLN A 70 -10.41 -14.68 -14.61
C GLN A 70 -10.60 -13.25 -15.12
N GLY A 71 -10.17 -12.25 -14.36
CA GLY A 71 -10.30 -10.83 -14.70
C GLY A 71 -11.67 -10.24 -14.34
N ASN A 72 -12.50 -10.93 -13.54
CA ASN A 72 -13.78 -10.41 -13.10
C ASN A 72 -13.60 -9.42 -11.96
N LYS A 73 -14.38 -8.34 -11.99
CA LYS A 73 -14.41 -7.33 -10.93
C LYS A 73 -15.28 -7.81 -9.77
N LEU A 74 -14.71 -7.91 -8.58
CA LEU A 74 -15.40 -8.43 -7.40
C LEU A 74 -16.07 -7.33 -6.58
N TRP A 75 -15.64 -6.07 -6.70
CA TRP A 75 -16.19 -4.92 -5.97
C TRP A 75 -16.99 -3.96 -6.87
N GLY A 76 -17.82 -4.55 -7.75
CA GLY A 76 -18.69 -3.82 -8.67
C GLY A 76 -17.95 -3.21 -9.87
N GLU A 77 -18.70 -2.68 -10.83
CA GLU A 77 -18.15 -2.22 -12.12
C GLU A 77 -17.21 -1.00 -11.98
N LYS A 78 -17.41 -0.17 -10.97
CA LYS A 78 -16.69 1.09 -10.81
C LYS A 78 -15.63 1.06 -9.72
N GLY A 79 -15.50 -0.06 -8.98
CA GLY A 79 -14.75 -0.13 -7.75
C GLY A 79 -15.47 0.55 -6.59
N ILE A 80 -14.82 0.56 -5.43
CA ILE A 80 -15.33 1.12 -4.17
C ILE A 80 -14.55 2.39 -3.86
N ALA A 81 -15.24 3.48 -3.50
CA ALA A 81 -14.59 4.64 -2.91
C ALA A 81 -14.11 4.29 -1.49
N VAL A 82 -12.84 4.46 -1.19
CA VAL A 82 -12.30 4.30 0.17
C VAL A 82 -12.36 5.59 0.96
N THR A 83 -12.42 6.72 0.26
CA THR A 83 -12.70 8.04 0.81
C THR A 83 -13.32 8.93 -0.26
N THR A 84 -14.20 9.85 0.16
CA THR A 84 -14.74 10.97 -0.62
C THR A 84 -14.75 12.22 0.24
N ALA A 85 -13.76 12.36 1.09
CA ALA A 85 -13.60 13.52 1.95
C ALA A 85 -13.38 14.79 1.14
N TYR A 86 -13.71 15.95 1.70
CA TYR A 86 -13.46 17.23 1.04
C TYR A 86 -11.97 17.39 0.69
N GLY A 87 -11.70 18.12 -0.39
CA GLY A 87 -10.34 18.33 -0.88
C GLY A 87 -9.89 17.21 -1.83
N ARG A 88 -8.60 17.02 -1.94
CA ARG A 88 -8.02 16.01 -2.83
C ARG A 88 -7.30 14.94 -2.01
N GLN A 89 -7.40 13.70 -2.46
CA GLN A 89 -6.72 12.54 -1.91
C GLN A 89 -5.84 11.91 -2.99
N GLU A 90 -4.56 11.77 -2.70
CA GLU A 90 -3.53 11.44 -3.69
C GLU A 90 -2.61 10.31 -3.21
N ASP A 91 -1.84 9.76 -4.14
CA ASP A 91 -0.78 8.79 -3.90
C ASP A 91 -1.20 7.58 -3.05
N PRO A 92 -2.29 6.88 -3.41
CA PRO A 92 -2.70 5.71 -2.64
C PRO A 92 -1.63 4.61 -2.68
N LEU A 93 -1.39 3.99 -1.53
CA LEU A 93 -0.64 2.74 -1.39
C LEU A 93 -1.53 1.71 -0.74
N LEU A 94 -1.29 0.43 -1.00
CA LEU A 94 -2.02 -0.64 -0.34
C LEU A 94 -1.14 -1.88 -0.12
N VAL A 95 -1.52 -2.65 0.92
CA VAL A 95 -1.03 -4.01 1.18
C VAL A 95 -2.21 -4.90 1.57
N GLY A 96 -2.14 -6.18 1.20
CA GLY A 96 -3.16 -7.15 1.59
C GLY A 96 -3.16 -7.41 3.11
N ASP A 97 -4.34 -7.73 3.65
CA ASP A 97 -4.56 -8.05 5.07
C ASP A 97 -4.45 -9.56 5.38
N ASP A 98 -3.99 -10.36 4.42
CA ASP A 98 -3.93 -11.82 4.46
C ASP A 98 -5.29 -12.53 4.63
N ASN A 99 -6.41 -11.78 4.54
CA ASN A 99 -7.79 -12.29 4.62
C ASN A 99 -8.64 -11.94 3.39
N GLY A 100 -7.98 -11.48 2.31
CA GLY A 100 -8.63 -11.12 1.05
C GLY A 100 -9.12 -9.67 1.00
N GLY A 101 -8.80 -8.86 1.98
CA GLY A 101 -8.96 -7.42 2.01
C GLY A 101 -7.64 -6.69 1.89
N ALA A 102 -7.60 -5.39 2.18
CA ALA A 102 -6.40 -4.58 2.13
C ALA A 102 -6.47 -3.35 3.03
N PHE A 103 -5.32 -2.98 3.61
CA PHE A 103 -5.10 -1.64 4.13
C PHE A 103 -4.70 -0.73 2.98
N VAL A 104 -5.31 0.46 2.94
CA VAL A 104 -5.05 1.50 1.94
C VAL A 104 -4.68 2.77 2.68
N ILE A 105 -3.57 3.40 2.31
CA ILE A 105 -3.18 4.73 2.83
C ILE A 105 -3.09 5.73 1.68
N TRP A 106 -3.24 7.01 1.98
CA TRP A 106 -3.14 8.09 1.00
C TRP A 106 -2.64 9.38 1.65
N ILE A 107 -2.26 10.35 0.81
CA ILE A 107 -2.05 11.73 1.23
C ILE A 107 -3.37 12.47 1.09
N ASP A 108 -3.83 13.07 2.17
CA ASP A 108 -5.07 13.81 2.26
C ASP A 108 -4.80 15.32 2.39
N TYR A 109 -5.48 16.12 1.61
CA TYR A 109 -5.34 17.57 1.57
C TYR A 109 -6.62 18.29 1.98
N ARG A 110 -7.50 17.63 2.77
CA ARG A 110 -8.80 18.22 3.19
C ARG A 110 -8.63 19.49 4.03
N ASP A 111 -7.56 19.59 4.77
CA ASP A 111 -7.26 20.72 5.67
C ASP A 111 -6.22 21.68 5.09
N GLU A 112 -5.97 21.64 3.75
CA GLU A 112 -5.13 22.65 3.09
C GLU A 112 -5.86 24.01 3.08
N PRO A 113 -5.24 25.13 3.49
CA PRO A 113 -3.78 25.33 3.60
C PRO A 113 -3.17 25.12 5.01
N ASP A 114 -3.93 24.76 6.03
CA ASP A 114 -3.46 24.64 7.41
C ASP A 114 -2.44 23.50 7.55
N THR A 115 -2.72 22.36 6.92
CA THR A 115 -1.75 21.28 6.71
C THR A 115 -1.35 21.19 5.23
N LYS A 116 -0.18 20.64 4.92
CA LYS A 116 0.32 20.51 3.54
C LYS A 116 0.31 19.06 3.05
N GLY A 117 -0.68 18.31 3.49
CA GLY A 117 -0.88 16.90 3.24
C GLY A 117 -0.60 16.08 4.50
N ASP A 118 -1.59 15.29 4.86
CA ASP A 118 -1.63 14.40 6.02
C ASP A 118 -1.74 12.96 5.54
N VAL A 119 -1.46 11.98 6.41
CA VAL A 119 -1.61 10.57 6.07
C VAL A 119 -2.89 10.01 6.70
N TYR A 120 -3.74 9.46 5.85
CA TYR A 120 -4.96 8.76 6.25
C TYR A 120 -4.93 7.31 5.78
N ALA A 121 -5.76 6.49 6.39
CA ALA A 121 -5.91 5.08 6.07
C ALA A 121 -7.37 4.63 5.98
N GLN A 122 -7.60 3.52 5.28
CA GLN A 122 -8.81 2.73 5.28
C GLN A 122 -8.47 1.25 5.28
N HIS A 123 -9.26 0.44 5.95
CA HIS A 123 -9.22 -1.00 5.82
C HIS A 123 -10.46 -1.46 5.06
N VAL A 124 -10.24 -2.08 3.91
CA VAL A 124 -11.27 -2.65 3.03
C VAL A 124 -11.28 -4.16 3.24
N LEU A 125 -12.38 -4.71 3.70
CA LEU A 125 -12.53 -6.15 3.94
C LEU A 125 -12.71 -6.93 2.63
N SER A 126 -12.61 -8.25 2.69
CA SER A 126 -12.67 -9.13 1.52
C SER A 126 -13.95 -8.99 0.69
N ASP A 127 -15.07 -8.60 1.31
CA ASP A 127 -16.35 -8.35 0.65
C ASP A 127 -16.50 -6.92 0.11
N GLY A 128 -15.50 -6.06 0.34
CA GLY A 128 -15.49 -4.66 -0.07
C GLY A 128 -16.09 -3.69 0.96
N SER A 129 -16.52 -4.16 2.12
CA SER A 129 -16.96 -3.27 3.20
C SER A 129 -15.79 -2.53 3.82
N LEU A 130 -16.04 -1.29 4.29
CA LEU A 130 -15.04 -0.44 4.94
C LEU A 130 -15.12 -0.61 6.46
N VAL A 131 -13.98 -0.72 7.12
CA VAL A 131 -13.91 -0.83 8.59
C VAL A 131 -14.14 0.53 9.24
N TRP A 132 -13.51 1.58 8.71
CA TRP A 132 -13.69 2.93 9.23
C TRP A 132 -14.72 3.71 8.39
N SER A 133 -15.08 4.91 8.83
CA SER A 133 -15.99 5.78 8.07
C SER A 133 -15.42 6.13 6.69
N LEU A 134 -16.27 6.60 5.80
CA LEU A 134 -15.84 7.05 4.45
C LEU A 134 -14.92 8.28 4.49
N GLU A 135 -14.80 8.96 5.63
CA GLU A 135 -13.78 9.99 5.84
C GLU A 135 -12.37 9.42 6.00
N GLY A 136 -12.24 8.09 6.21
CA GLY A 136 -10.98 7.43 6.54
C GLY A 136 -10.58 7.63 8.01
N GLN A 137 -9.51 6.97 8.41
CA GLN A 137 -8.90 7.04 9.73
C GLN A 137 -7.60 7.85 9.65
N PRO A 138 -7.45 8.95 10.41
CA PRO A 138 -6.20 9.69 10.43
C PRO A 138 -5.07 8.85 11.04
N ILE A 139 -3.96 8.76 10.34
CA ILE A 139 -2.70 8.20 10.82
C ILE A 139 -1.87 9.30 11.48
N VAL A 140 -1.71 10.41 10.77
CA VAL A 140 -1.07 11.62 11.29
C VAL A 140 -1.72 12.84 10.63
N VAL A 141 -2.10 13.81 11.46
CA VAL A 141 -2.61 15.13 11.03
C VAL A 141 -1.89 16.18 11.86
N LYS A 142 -1.01 16.93 11.21
CA LYS A 142 -0.14 17.92 11.87
C LYS A 142 0.10 19.12 10.98
N GLU A 143 0.45 20.25 11.60
CA GLU A 143 1.04 21.38 10.90
C GLU A 143 2.26 20.91 10.08
N GLY A 144 2.49 21.51 8.93
CA GLY A 144 3.54 21.11 8.00
C GLY A 144 3.06 20.09 6.98
N SER A 145 3.96 19.22 6.55
CA SER A 145 3.65 18.25 5.51
C SER A 145 4.13 16.86 5.90
N GLN A 146 3.23 15.91 5.87
CA GLN A 146 3.52 14.49 6.04
C GLN A 146 3.45 13.82 4.66
N ARG A 147 4.59 13.36 4.17
CA ARG A 147 4.76 12.93 2.77
C ARG A 147 5.49 11.60 2.65
N SER A 148 5.49 11.12 1.41
CA SER A 148 6.21 9.91 1.02
C SER A 148 5.91 8.73 1.94
N PRO A 149 4.64 8.46 2.25
CA PRO A 149 4.30 7.31 3.04
C PRO A 149 4.78 6.04 2.34
N ASN A 150 5.13 5.04 3.12
CA ASN A 150 5.37 3.70 2.64
C ASN A 150 4.74 2.71 3.62
N MET A 151 4.42 1.51 3.15
CA MET A 151 3.79 0.50 3.99
C MET A 151 4.21 -0.90 3.57
N CYS A 152 4.23 -1.81 4.55
CA CYS A 152 4.31 -3.24 4.31
C CYS A 152 3.37 -3.98 5.26
N LYS A 153 2.94 -5.18 4.88
CA LYS A 153 2.19 -6.04 5.78
C LYS A 153 3.08 -6.57 6.91
N ASP A 154 2.48 -6.88 8.06
CA ASP A 154 3.18 -7.45 9.21
C ASP A 154 3.20 -9.00 9.21
N GLY A 155 2.44 -9.63 8.31
CA GLY A 155 2.28 -11.09 8.23
C GLY A 155 1.35 -11.69 9.28
N ASN A 156 0.67 -10.86 10.06
CA ASN A 156 -0.35 -11.24 11.06
C ASN A 156 -1.71 -10.57 10.77
N GLY A 157 -1.92 -10.07 9.54
CA GLY A 157 -3.14 -9.38 9.14
C GLY A 157 -3.18 -7.89 9.49
N GLY A 158 -2.04 -7.30 9.83
CA GLY A 158 -1.84 -5.88 10.07
C GLY A 158 -0.82 -5.26 9.10
N ALA A 159 -0.47 -3.98 9.32
CA ALA A 159 0.44 -3.25 8.45
C ALA A 159 1.32 -2.26 9.24
N TYR A 160 2.59 -2.19 8.87
CA TYR A 160 3.49 -1.11 9.26
C TYR A 160 3.40 0.03 8.23
N ILE A 161 3.39 1.26 8.72
CA ILE A 161 3.34 2.48 7.94
C ILE A 161 4.48 3.38 8.41
N ILE A 162 5.22 3.96 7.47
CA ILE A 162 6.21 5.02 7.73
C ILE A 162 5.87 6.24 6.89
N TRP A 163 6.30 7.42 7.34
CA TRP A 163 6.18 8.67 6.57
C TRP A 163 7.32 9.63 6.90
N LYS A 164 7.53 10.58 5.99
CA LYS A 164 8.40 11.73 6.23
C LYS A 164 7.59 12.90 6.77
N ASP A 165 8.05 13.50 7.85
CA ASP A 165 7.46 14.66 8.52
C ASP A 165 8.37 15.88 8.33
N PHE A 166 7.80 16.95 7.79
CA PHE A 166 8.47 18.22 7.52
C PHE A 166 7.98 19.35 8.45
N THR A 167 7.49 19.01 9.62
CA THR A 167 6.99 19.98 10.60
C THR A 167 8.12 20.80 11.23
N VAL A 168 9.28 20.20 11.45
CA VAL A 168 10.39 20.80 12.20
C VAL A 168 11.63 21.00 11.32
N GLY A 169 12.09 22.25 11.21
CA GLY A 169 13.39 22.56 10.59
C GLY A 169 13.43 22.41 9.07
N GLN A 170 14.63 22.17 8.55
CA GLN A 170 14.88 21.98 7.12
C GLN A 170 15.10 20.51 6.72
N TYR A 171 15.14 19.62 7.70
CA TYR A 171 15.31 18.19 7.49
C TYR A 171 14.00 17.46 7.69
N GLU A 172 13.81 16.42 6.92
CA GLU A 172 12.70 15.50 7.11
C GLU A 172 13.01 14.51 8.24
N HIS A 173 12.09 14.36 9.17
CA HIS A 173 12.12 13.28 10.16
C HIS A 173 11.27 12.11 9.68
N VAL A 174 11.60 10.90 10.07
CA VAL A 174 10.83 9.70 9.70
C VAL A 174 10.19 9.11 10.94
N TYR A 175 8.89 8.90 10.84
CA TYR A 175 8.06 8.28 11.87
C TYR A 175 7.44 7.00 11.32
N ALA A 176 7.04 6.14 12.23
CA ALA A 176 6.32 4.91 11.93
C ALA A 176 5.11 4.73 12.83
N THR A 177 4.15 3.96 12.35
CA THR A 177 3.05 3.38 13.14
C THR A 177 2.77 1.97 12.68
N HIS A 178 1.96 1.26 13.45
CA HIS A 178 1.47 -0.06 13.13
C HIS A 178 -0.05 -0.08 13.26
N ILE A 179 -0.73 -0.66 12.30
CA ILE A 179 -2.15 -1.02 12.37
C ILE A 179 -2.21 -2.53 12.63
N SER A 180 -2.80 -2.92 13.74
CA SER A 180 -2.98 -4.34 14.07
C SER A 180 -4.08 -5.00 13.24
N SER A 181 -4.16 -6.33 13.26
CA SER A 181 -5.27 -7.09 12.67
C SER A 181 -6.63 -6.75 13.28
N ASP A 182 -6.65 -6.21 14.50
CA ASP A 182 -7.88 -5.72 15.18
C ASP A 182 -8.20 -4.25 14.84
N ASN A 183 -7.45 -3.66 13.91
CA ASN A 183 -7.58 -2.26 13.46
C ASN A 183 -7.19 -1.22 14.52
N GLU A 184 -6.41 -1.60 15.52
CA GLU A 184 -5.82 -0.67 16.47
C GLU A 184 -4.58 -0.01 15.85
N ILE A 185 -4.48 1.32 15.99
CA ILE A 185 -3.34 2.12 15.50
C ILE A 185 -2.45 2.45 16.69
N ILE A 186 -1.17 2.13 16.58
CA ILE A 186 -0.18 2.42 17.62
C ILE A 186 0.25 3.89 17.52
N ASN A 187 0.13 4.64 18.64
CA ASN A 187 0.45 6.07 18.72
C ASN A 187 -0.23 6.90 17.61
N PRO A 188 -1.57 6.88 17.51
CA PRO A 188 -2.29 7.61 16.48
C PRO A 188 -2.03 9.12 16.58
N GLY A 189 -1.82 9.76 15.44
CA GLY A 189 -1.56 11.21 15.34
C GLY A 189 -0.10 11.62 15.55
N GLU A 190 0.71 10.84 16.25
CA GLU A 190 2.11 11.16 16.53
C GLU A 190 3.11 10.23 15.85
N GLY A 191 2.81 8.94 15.82
CA GLY A 191 3.75 7.90 15.41
C GLY A 191 4.91 7.70 16.39
N VAL A 192 5.76 6.74 16.07
CA VAL A 192 7.01 6.45 16.76
C VAL A 192 8.16 7.05 15.94
N PRO A 193 9.02 7.91 16.54
CA PRO A 193 10.15 8.48 15.82
C PRO A 193 11.17 7.40 15.48
N ILE A 194 11.56 7.32 14.21
CA ILE A 194 12.57 6.38 13.71
C ILE A 194 13.88 7.11 13.37
N MET A 195 13.78 8.22 12.63
CA MET A 195 14.92 9.03 12.24
C MET A 195 14.60 10.49 12.51
N THR A 196 15.28 11.09 13.48
CA THR A 196 15.07 12.48 13.91
C THR A 196 16.38 13.27 13.98
N ASN A 197 17.46 12.74 13.43
CA ASN A 197 18.73 13.44 13.30
C ASN A 197 18.69 14.43 12.13
N ASP A 198 19.47 15.50 12.24
CA ASP A 198 19.61 16.53 11.22
C ASP A 198 20.45 16.04 10.05
N SER A 199 19.87 15.20 9.20
CA SER A 199 20.47 14.67 7.97
C SER A 199 19.40 14.39 6.93
N HIS A 200 19.80 14.17 5.67
CA HIS A 200 18.90 13.78 4.61
C HIS A 200 18.69 12.28 4.60
N HIS A 201 17.44 11.85 4.62
CA HIS A 201 17.04 10.44 4.58
C HIS A 201 16.40 10.11 3.22
N ASN A 202 17.10 9.33 2.40
CA ASN A 202 16.67 9.02 1.03
C ASN A 202 16.56 7.52 0.80
N GLY A 203 15.82 7.14 -0.24
CA GLY A 203 15.73 5.75 -0.70
C GLY A 203 15.22 4.81 0.38
N ILE A 204 14.23 5.24 1.20
CA ILE A 204 13.70 4.42 2.27
C ILE A 204 12.92 3.26 1.67
N SER A 205 13.35 2.04 1.98
CA SER A 205 12.62 0.80 1.71
C SER A 205 12.07 0.22 3.02
N LEU A 206 10.90 -0.40 2.94
CA LEU A 206 10.21 -1.04 4.05
C LEU A 206 9.66 -2.37 3.57
N GLU A 207 10.02 -3.46 4.26
CA GLU A 207 9.62 -4.82 3.89
C GLU A 207 9.30 -5.65 5.13
N ILE A 208 8.45 -6.65 4.96
CA ILE A 208 8.20 -7.65 6.00
C ILE A 208 9.50 -8.43 6.31
N ALA A 209 9.83 -8.58 7.58
CA ALA A 209 11.01 -9.31 8.05
C ALA A 209 10.68 -10.62 8.77
N GLY A 210 9.42 -10.80 9.17
CA GLY A 210 8.89 -11.96 9.87
C GLY A 210 7.45 -11.72 10.31
N LEU A 211 6.87 -12.65 11.06
CA LEU A 211 5.54 -12.47 11.62
C LEU A 211 5.56 -11.37 12.69
N GLY A 212 4.82 -10.30 12.49
CA GLY A 212 4.80 -9.14 13.36
C GLY A 212 6.06 -8.27 13.27
N GLU A 213 6.86 -8.40 12.22
CA GLU A 213 8.14 -7.71 12.11
C GLU A 213 8.32 -7.06 10.74
N ALA A 214 8.90 -5.87 10.73
CA ALA A 214 9.35 -5.22 9.51
C ALA A 214 10.81 -4.80 9.60
N ALA A 215 11.47 -4.74 8.46
CA ALA A 215 12.81 -4.17 8.33
C ALA A 215 12.75 -2.98 7.36
N MET A 216 13.53 -1.96 7.68
CA MET A 216 13.73 -0.83 6.80
C MET A 216 15.21 -0.57 6.56
N ALA A 217 15.50 -0.01 5.39
CA ALA A 217 16.83 0.46 5.04
C ALA A 217 16.72 1.83 4.35
N TRP A 218 17.73 2.67 4.51
CA TRP A 218 17.76 4.00 3.92
C TRP A 218 19.20 4.48 3.69
N VAL A 219 19.33 5.51 2.87
CA VAL A 219 20.57 6.24 2.66
C VAL A 219 20.55 7.50 3.51
N ASP A 220 21.66 7.82 4.19
CA ASP A 220 21.77 8.90 5.16
C ASP A 220 23.17 9.52 5.09
N ASP A 221 23.27 10.84 5.22
CA ASP A 221 24.51 11.61 5.13
C ASP A 221 25.03 12.13 6.46
N ARG A 222 24.51 11.63 7.62
CA ARG A 222 24.88 12.08 8.98
C ARG A 222 26.37 12.05 9.30
N ASN A 223 27.14 11.22 8.62
CA ASN A 223 28.59 11.10 8.77
C ASN A 223 29.37 11.91 7.75
N GLY A 224 28.71 12.77 6.95
CA GLY A 224 29.32 13.57 5.89
C GLY A 224 29.53 12.83 4.57
N ASN A 225 29.14 11.55 4.50
CA ASN A 225 29.09 10.73 3.29
C ASN A 225 27.74 10.01 3.24
N LEU A 226 27.37 9.56 2.05
CA LEU A 226 26.18 8.73 1.89
C LEU A 226 26.49 7.30 2.37
N ASP A 227 25.88 6.92 3.49
CA ASP A 227 25.97 5.58 4.05
C ASP A 227 24.60 4.89 4.02
N ILE A 228 24.58 3.57 4.08
CA ILE A 228 23.35 2.78 4.18
C ILE A 228 23.15 2.38 5.64
N PHE A 229 21.97 2.70 6.17
CA PHE A 229 21.52 2.33 7.51
C PHE A 229 20.32 1.40 7.43
N GLY A 230 20.08 0.64 8.46
CA GLY A 230 18.92 -0.22 8.56
C GLY A 230 18.43 -0.35 10.00
N GLN A 231 17.14 -0.66 10.14
CA GLN A 231 16.49 -0.89 11.42
C GLN A 231 15.40 -1.94 11.28
N ARG A 232 15.15 -2.68 12.35
CA ARG A 232 14.03 -3.63 12.50
C ARG A 232 12.98 -3.00 13.42
N MET A 233 11.73 -3.20 13.07
CA MET A 233 10.54 -2.83 13.84
C MET A 233 9.86 -4.10 14.34
N LEU A 234 9.35 -4.08 15.57
CA LEU A 234 8.72 -5.20 16.27
C LEU A 234 7.36 -4.77 16.81
#